data_6cf00d051aa01ec415b20349e232d7de
#
_entry.id   6cf00d051aa01ec415b20349e232d7de
#
_cell.length_a   1.000
_cell.length_b   1.000
_cell.length_c   1.000
_cell.angle_alpha   90.00
_cell.angle_beta   90.00
_cell.angle_gamma   90.00
#
_symmetry.space_group_name_H-M   'P 1'
#
loop_
_entity.id
_entity.type
_entity.pdbx_description
1 polymer ?
#
loop_
_entity_poly.entity_id
_entity_poly.type
_entity_poly.pdbx_seq_one_letter_code
_entity_poly.pdbx_strand_id
1 'polypeptide(L)'
;KARPESTLTNWVADALYNQAIKVYTEPIAFAYQNYGGIRINNLGKGPVTLIKIYEIMPFDNTLVIVKLSGSEMQQFFDYMAAGGGSPVSASARYVIEAGKPVRITIHGKALDLTGSYYVAMTDYIANGGDNLVYLKDKPRLDKNVLVRDLLIKESKDKGMVKSALDQRVTLKN
;
A
#
# COMPACT_ATOMS: atom_id res chain seq x y z
N LYS A 1 6.64 -8.64 -10.03
CA LYS A 1 5.68 -7.52 -9.92
C LYS A 1 5.30 -7.00 -11.29
N ALA A 2 4.06 -6.60 -11.44
CA ALA A 2 3.49 -6.04 -12.68
C ALA A 2 2.46 -4.96 -12.33
N ARG A 3 2.11 -4.13 -13.30
CA ARG A 3 1.02 -3.17 -13.23
C ARG A 3 -0.18 -3.65 -14.07
N PRO A 4 -1.40 -3.31 -13.70
CA PRO A 4 -1.79 -2.49 -12.55
C PRO A 4 -1.70 -3.23 -11.23
N GLU A 5 -1.62 -4.56 -11.23
CA GLU A 5 -1.72 -5.46 -10.08
C GLU A 5 -0.82 -6.69 -10.29
N SER A 6 -0.26 -7.24 -9.21
CA SER A 6 0.41 -8.54 -9.22
C SER A 6 0.27 -9.22 -7.85
N THR A 7 0.41 -10.55 -7.81
CA THR A 7 0.34 -11.29 -6.55
C THR A 7 1.38 -10.83 -5.53
N LEU A 8 2.60 -10.49 -5.98
CA LEU A 8 3.65 -9.98 -5.09
C LEU A 8 3.28 -8.61 -4.50
N THR A 9 2.79 -7.68 -5.32
CA THR A 9 2.41 -6.34 -4.84
C THR A 9 1.19 -6.39 -3.93
N ASN A 10 0.22 -7.24 -4.23
CA ASN A 10 -0.95 -7.48 -3.39
C ASN A 10 -0.54 -8.03 -2.01
N TRP A 11 0.31 -9.06 -2.01
CA TRP A 11 0.78 -9.63 -0.75
C TRP A 11 1.49 -8.60 0.14
N VAL A 12 2.41 -7.81 -0.43
CA VAL A 12 3.13 -6.80 0.35
C VAL A 12 2.16 -5.78 0.95
N ALA A 13 1.24 -5.24 0.15
CA ALA A 13 0.29 -4.24 0.63
C ALA A 13 -0.69 -4.82 1.67
N ASP A 14 -1.17 -6.06 1.47
CA ASP A 14 -2.04 -6.74 2.43
C ASP A 14 -1.30 -7.06 3.74
N ALA A 15 -0.04 -7.49 3.67
CA ALA A 15 0.79 -7.73 4.84
C ALA A 15 0.97 -6.46 5.68
N LEU A 16 1.25 -5.32 5.03
CA LEU A 16 1.35 -4.03 5.71
C LEU A 16 0.01 -3.63 6.35
N TYR A 17 -1.10 -3.78 5.65
CA TYR A 17 -2.42 -3.49 6.18
C TYR A 17 -2.73 -4.35 7.41
N ASN A 18 -2.54 -5.67 7.30
CA ASN A 18 -2.82 -6.62 8.37
C ASN A 18 -1.99 -6.35 9.64
N GLN A 19 -0.76 -5.88 9.47
CA GLN A 19 0.08 -5.51 10.62
C GLN A 19 -0.24 -4.10 11.12
N ALA A 20 -0.56 -3.15 10.23
CA ALA A 20 -0.93 -1.80 10.59
C ALA A 20 -2.13 -1.76 11.53
N ILE A 21 -3.19 -2.52 11.26
CA ILE A 21 -4.40 -2.61 12.10
C ILE A 21 -4.15 -3.27 13.46
N LYS A 22 -3.02 -3.98 13.64
CA LYS A 22 -2.61 -4.53 14.95
C LYS A 22 -1.76 -3.55 15.76
N VAL A 23 -1.03 -2.66 15.07
CA VAL A 23 -0.10 -1.69 15.68
C VAL A 23 -0.82 -0.39 16.03
N TYR A 24 -1.77 0.04 15.20
CA TYR A 24 -2.49 1.30 15.32
C TYR A 24 -3.98 1.06 15.61
N THR A 25 -4.59 1.98 16.37
CA THR A 25 -6.00 1.91 16.77
C THR A 25 -6.94 2.66 15.83
N GLU A 26 -6.38 3.48 14.95
CA GLU A 26 -7.12 4.27 13.98
C GLU A 26 -7.78 3.38 12.93
N PRO A 27 -8.97 3.76 12.40
CA PRO A 27 -9.64 3.02 11.34
C PRO A 27 -8.92 3.19 10.00
N ILE A 28 -7.93 2.32 9.75
CA ILE A 28 -7.07 2.40 8.57
C ILE A 28 -7.88 2.08 7.31
N ALA A 29 -7.91 3.03 6.37
CA ALA A 29 -8.61 2.90 5.11
C ALA A 29 -7.97 1.83 4.21
N PHE A 30 -6.66 1.93 4.02
CA PHE A 30 -5.86 0.94 3.29
C PHE A 30 -4.37 1.14 3.57
N ALA A 31 -3.57 0.17 3.15
CA ALA A 31 -2.12 0.31 3.08
C ALA A 31 -1.65 0.52 1.65
N TYR A 32 -0.72 1.43 1.48
CA TYR A 32 -0.04 1.74 0.22
C TYR A 32 1.45 1.41 0.33
N GLN A 33 1.98 0.77 -0.71
CA GLN A 33 3.41 0.59 -0.90
C GLN A 33 3.81 1.16 -2.26
N ASN A 34 4.83 2.00 -2.30
CA ASN A 34 5.32 2.49 -3.58
C ASN A 34 5.95 1.36 -4.40
N TYR A 35 5.72 1.41 -5.71
CA TYR A 35 6.14 0.34 -6.62
C TYR A 35 7.66 0.11 -6.60
N GLY A 36 8.45 1.20 -6.53
CA GLY A 36 9.90 1.17 -6.44
C GLY A 36 10.43 0.57 -5.12
N GLY A 37 9.67 0.65 -4.04
CA GLY A 37 10.04 0.11 -2.73
C GLY A 37 10.07 -1.42 -2.69
N ILE A 38 9.36 -2.11 -3.58
CA ILE A 38 9.44 -3.56 -3.74
C ILE A 38 10.58 -3.86 -4.74
N ARG A 39 11.70 -4.36 -4.28
CA ARG A 39 12.96 -4.43 -5.08
C ARG A 39 13.11 -5.67 -5.94
N ILE A 40 12.35 -6.74 -5.70
CA ILE A 40 12.33 -7.92 -6.56
C ILE A 40 11.14 -7.90 -7.53
N ASN A 41 11.28 -8.59 -8.65
CA ASN A 41 10.20 -8.72 -9.64
C ASN A 41 9.34 -9.97 -9.45
N ASN A 42 9.89 -10.98 -8.80
CA ASN A 42 9.21 -12.27 -8.60
C ASN A 42 9.64 -12.88 -7.26
N LEU A 43 8.68 -13.47 -6.57
CA LEU A 43 8.91 -14.35 -5.43
C LEU A 43 8.50 -15.76 -5.86
N GLY A 44 9.49 -16.60 -6.14
CA GLY A 44 9.24 -17.98 -6.58
C GLY A 44 8.59 -18.84 -5.50
N LYS A 45 8.01 -19.98 -5.91
CA LYS A 45 7.50 -20.98 -4.97
C LYS A 45 8.65 -21.53 -4.10
N GLY A 46 8.34 -21.82 -2.85
CA GLY A 46 9.28 -22.40 -1.89
C GLY A 46 9.40 -21.62 -0.59
N PRO A 47 10.38 -21.93 0.24
CA PRO A 47 10.58 -21.25 1.53
C PRO A 47 10.82 -19.75 1.36
N VAL A 48 10.07 -18.93 2.13
CA VAL A 48 10.31 -17.50 2.25
C VAL A 48 11.27 -17.29 3.42
N THR A 49 12.55 -17.14 3.08
CA THR A 49 13.61 -16.92 4.06
C THR A 49 13.69 -15.43 4.46
N LEU A 50 14.39 -15.15 5.57
CA LEU A 50 14.66 -13.76 5.96
C LEU A 50 15.40 -13.00 4.85
N ILE A 51 16.36 -13.65 4.19
CA ILE A 51 17.11 -13.04 3.08
C ILE A 51 16.15 -12.59 1.97
N LYS A 52 15.17 -13.41 1.61
CA LYS A 52 14.16 -13.04 0.61
C LYS A 52 13.33 -11.82 1.04
N ILE A 53 12.98 -11.70 2.32
CA ILE A 53 12.27 -10.50 2.81
C ILE A 53 13.18 -9.26 2.71
N TYR A 54 14.47 -9.39 3.03
CA TYR A 54 15.44 -8.30 2.85
C TYR A 54 15.63 -7.92 1.37
N GLU A 55 15.60 -8.88 0.46
CA GLU A 55 15.63 -8.62 -0.99
C GLU A 55 14.36 -7.89 -1.48
N ILE A 56 13.19 -8.22 -0.91
CA ILE A 56 11.92 -7.54 -1.22
C ILE A 56 11.96 -6.09 -0.72
N MET A 57 12.39 -5.88 0.52
CA MET A 57 12.34 -4.60 1.23
C MET A 57 13.67 -4.31 1.95
N PRO A 58 14.72 -3.88 1.22
CA PRO A 58 16.05 -3.67 1.79
C PRO A 58 16.20 -2.38 2.60
N PHE A 59 15.16 -1.57 2.67
CA PHE A 59 15.19 -0.25 3.32
C PHE A 59 14.77 -0.34 4.79
N ASP A 60 15.30 0.59 5.60
CA ASP A 60 14.91 0.75 7.02
C ASP A 60 13.75 1.75 7.18
N ASN A 61 12.82 1.73 6.22
CA ASN A 61 11.62 2.57 6.30
C ASN A 61 10.71 2.10 7.44
N THR A 62 10.12 3.07 8.15
CA THR A 62 9.07 2.81 9.15
C THR A 62 7.69 2.84 8.51
N LEU A 63 6.73 2.16 9.15
CA LEU A 63 5.32 2.25 8.80
C LEU A 63 4.69 3.42 9.56
N VAL A 64 4.15 4.38 8.82
CA VAL A 64 3.42 5.51 9.38
C VAL A 64 1.96 5.50 8.91
N ILE A 65 1.09 6.10 9.73
CA ILE A 65 -0.31 6.33 9.38
C ILE A 65 -0.50 7.82 9.11
N VAL A 66 -0.85 8.16 7.89
CA VAL A 66 -1.09 9.54 7.45
C VAL A 66 -2.58 9.82 7.38
N LYS A 67 -3.02 10.94 7.94
CA LYS A 67 -4.41 11.39 7.85
C LYS A 67 -4.61 12.28 6.64
N LEU A 68 -5.53 11.90 5.76
CA LEU A 68 -5.87 12.60 4.53
C LEU A 68 -7.36 12.95 4.48
N SER A 69 -7.71 14.11 3.95
CA SER A 69 -9.08 14.44 3.57
C SER A 69 -9.52 13.66 2.33
N GLY A 70 -10.82 13.59 2.05
CA GLY A 70 -11.34 12.93 0.86
C GLY A 70 -10.81 13.54 -0.44
N SER A 71 -10.62 14.86 -0.50
CA SER A 71 -10.02 15.53 -1.67
C SER A 71 -8.53 15.17 -1.83
N GLU A 72 -7.77 15.04 -0.76
CA GLU A 72 -6.38 14.57 -0.80
C GLU A 72 -6.28 13.10 -1.16
N MET A 73 -7.26 12.30 -0.74
CA MET A 73 -7.39 10.91 -1.19
C MET A 73 -7.62 10.84 -2.70
N GLN A 74 -8.49 11.68 -3.28
CA GLN A 74 -8.67 11.75 -4.72
C GLN A 74 -7.35 12.08 -5.41
N GLN A 75 -6.61 13.09 -4.95
CA GLN A 75 -5.29 13.44 -5.47
C GLN A 75 -4.30 12.25 -5.39
N PHE A 76 -4.37 11.47 -4.33
CA PHE A 76 -3.51 10.29 -4.15
C PHE A 76 -3.88 9.18 -5.14
N PHE A 77 -5.16 8.95 -5.38
CA PHE A 77 -5.60 8.00 -6.41
C PHE A 77 -5.29 8.50 -7.83
N ASP A 78 -5.37 9.81 -8.10
CA ASP A 78 -4.94 10.40 -9.38
C ASP A 78 -3.45 10.11 -9.65
N TYR A 79 -2.59 10.29 -8.64
CA TYR A 79 -1.18 9.93 -8.73
C TYR A 79 -0.98 8.43 -9.03
N MET A 80 -1.67 7.56 -8.30
CA MET A 80 -1.56 6.11 -8.50
C MET A 80 -2.03 5.68 -9.89
N ALA A 81 -3.12 6.27 -10.39
CA ALA A 81 -3.68 5.96 -11.70
C ALA A 81 -2.78 6.46 -12.84
N ALA A 82 -2.24 7.69 -12.74
CA ALA A 82 -1.29 8.23 -13.70
C ALA A 82 -0.03 7.35 -13.83
N GLY A 83 0.39 6.70 -12.74
CA GLY A 83 1.47 5.72 -12.72
C GLY A 83 1.09 4.33 -13.25
N GLY A 84 -0.14 4.11 -13.74
CA GLY A 84 -0.61 2.81 -14.23
C GLY A 84 -0.94 1.80 -13.12
N GLY A 85 -1.25 2.28 -11.93
CA GLY A 85 -1.57 1.47 -10.75
C GLY A 85 -0.43 1.38 -9.74
N SER A 86 -0.77 1.18 -8.49
CA SER A 86 0.17 1.06 -7.36
C SER A 86 -0.26 -0.05 -6.41
N PRO A 87 0.67 -0.63 -5.65
CA PRO A 87 0.37 -1.62 -4.62
C PRO A 87 -0.50 -1.02 -3.51
N VAL A 88 -1.74 -1.46 -3.42
CA VAL A 88 -2.69 -1.12 -2.36
C VAL A 88 -3.25 -2.40 -1.74
N SER A 89 -3.65 -2.34 -0.46
CA SER A 89 -4.32 -3.48 0.18
C SER A 89 -5.74 -3.69 -0.38
N ALA A 90 -6.29 -4.88 -0.20
CA ALA A 90 -7.60 -5.29 -0.74
C ALA A 90 -8.77 -4.42 -0.28
N SER A 91 -8.59 -3.62 0.77
CA SER A 91 -9.57 -2.66 1.28
C SER A 91 -9.78 -1.46 0.34
N ALA A 92 -8.84 -1.16 -0.55
CA ALA A 92 -8.98 -0.12 -1.57
C ALA A 92 -9.12 -0.75 -2.96
N ARG A 93 -10.04 -0.24 -3.77
CA ARG A 93 -10.23 -0.66 -5.17
C ARG A 93 -10.47 0.53 -6.06
N TYR A 94 -9.93 0.50 -7.27
CA TYR A 94 -10.19 1.52 -8.28
C TYR A 94 -9.96 1.00 -9.69
N VAL A 95 -10.62 1.63 -10.64
CA VAL A 95 -10.46 1.39 -12.06
C VAL A 95 -9.69 2.55 -12.67
N ILE A 96 -8.74 2.26 -13.54
CA ILE A 96 -7.99 3.29 -14.28
C ILE A 96 -8.59 3.36 -15.69
N GLU A 97 -9.09 4.53 -16.07
CA GLU A 97 -9.62 4.84 -17.39
C GLU A 97 -8.92 6.09 -17.90
N ALA A 98 -8.29 6.02 -19.06
CA ALA A 98 -7.48 7.12 -19.64
C ALA A 98 -6.50 7.76 -18.65
N GLY A 99 -5.82 6.93 -17.81
CA GLY A 99 -4.84 7.39 -16.82
C GLY A 99 -5.44 8.07 -15.58
N LYS A 100 -6.76 8.06 -15.43
CA LYS A 100 -7.48 8.63 -14.28
C LYS A 100 -8.16 7.55 -13.44
N PRO A 101 -8.26 7.72 -12.12
CA PRO A 101 -8.99 6.76 -11.29
C PRO A 101 -10.49 7.02 -11.40
N VAL A 102 -11.22 5.95 -11.62
CA VAL A 102 -12.68 5.95 -11.58
C VAL A 102 -13.15 4.84 -10.63
N ARG A 103 -14.38 4.96 -10.10
CA ARG A 103 -14.99 3.96 -9.19
C ARG A 103 -14.09 3.61 -8.01
N ILE A 104 -13.52 4.63 -7.36
CA ILE A 104 -12.72 4.44 -6.15
C ILE A 104 -13.62 3.97 -5.02
N THR A 105 -13.25 2.85 -4.38
CA THR A 105 -13.94 2.35 -3.18
C THR A 105 -12.95 2.04 -2.06
N ILE A 106 -13.36 2.33 -0.83
CA ILE A 106 -12.67 2.00 0.41
C ILE A 106 -13.60 1.15 1.27
N HIS A 107 -13.17 -0.04 1.62
CA HIS A 107 -14.00 -1.03 2.32
C HIS A 107 -15.38 -1.23 1.64
N GLY A 108 -15.39 -1.25 0.30
CA GLY A 108 -16.59 -1.44 -0.52
C GLY A 108 -17.50 -0.23 -0.63
N LYS A 109 -17.20 0.90 0.02
CA LYS A 109 -17.94 2.15 -0.07
C LYS A 109 -17.24 3.12 -1.01
N ALA A 110 -18.02 3.89 -1.79
CA ALA A 110 -17.45 4.94 -2.63
C ALA A 110 -16.65 5.95 -1.81
N LEU A 111 -15.57 6.48 -2.40
CA LEU A 111 -14.77 7.52 -1.76
C LEU A 111 -15.66 8.76 -1.50
N ASP A 112 -15.73 9.18 -0.24
CA ASP A 112 -16.38 10.42 0.18
C ASP A 112 -15.36 11.56 0.19
N LEU A 113 -15.55 12.53 -0.72
CA LEU A 113 -14.64 13.67 -0.86
C LEU A 113 -14.65 14.61 0.36
N THR A 114 -15.69 14.53 1.19
CA THR A 114 -15.81 15.31 2.44
C THR A 114 -15.30 14.55 3.66
N GLY A 115 -14.99 13.27 3.48
CA GLY A 115 -14.53 12.38 4.53
C GLY A 115 -13.08 12.62 4.98
N SER A 116 -12.65 11.84 5.96
CA SER A 116 -11.28 11.80 6.45
C SER A 116 -10.83 10.36 6.59
N TYR A 117 -9.59 10.06 6.17
CA TYR A 117 -9.08 8.71 6.02
C TYR A 117 -7.69 8.58 6.63
N TYR A 118 -7.39 7.44 7.21
CA TYR A 118 -6.07 7.06 7.66
C TYR A 118 -5.45 6.07 6.69
N VAL A 119 -4.31 6.42 6.10
CA VAL A 119 -3.61 5.58 5.11
C VAL A 119 -2.29 5.12 5.71
N ALA A 120 -2.06 3.81 5.70
CA ALA A 120 -0.78 3.23 6.09
C ALA A 120 0.19 3.29 4.91
N MET A 121 1.39 3.85 5.13
CA MET A 121 2.44 3.96 4.11
C MET A 121 3.82 4.01 4.76
N THR A 122 4.87 4.00 3.94
CA THR A 122 6.23 4.19 4.46
C THR A 122 6.49 5.66 4.82
N ASP A 123 7.36 5.89 5.80
CA ASP A 123 7.88 7.22 6.15
C ASP A 123 8.54 7.91 4.94
N TYR A 124 9.20 7.16 4.05
CA TYR A 124 9.74 7.68 2.80
C TYR A 124 8.66 8.39 1.95
N ILE A 125 7.51 7.75 1.79
CA ILE A 125 6.37 8.33 1.04
C ILE A 125 5.76 9.51 1.80
N ALA A 126 5.55 9.34 3.09
CA ALA A 126 5.00 10.39 3.95
C ALA A 126 5.90 11.65 4.02
N ASN A 127 7.20 11.49 3.78
CA ASN A 127 8.18 12.58 3.69
C ASN A 127 8.30 13.19 2.27
N GLY A 128 7.37 12.86 1.37
CA GLY A 128 7.33 13.42 0.01
C GLY A 128 8.08 12.61 -1.02
N GLY A 129 8.44 11.36 -0.71
CA GLY A 129 9.04 10.43 -1.69
C GLY A 129 8.17 10.25 -2.92
N ASP A 130 8.79 9.84 -4.03
CA ASP A 130 8.13 9.63 -5.33
C ASP A 130 7.31 10.85 -5.80
N ASN A 131 7.79 12.08 -5.49
CA ASN A 131 7.15 13.37 -5.81
C ASN A 131 5.80 13.64 -5.09
N LEU A 132 5.48 12.90 -4.04
CA LEU A 132 4.26 13.12 -3.21
C LEU A 132 4.50 14.20 -2.13
N VAL A 133 5.08 15.33 -2.53
CA VAL A 133 5.56 16.40 -1.62
C VAL A 133 4.45 16.92 -0.70
N TYR A 134 3.20 16.94 -1.15
CA TYR A 134 2.06 17.40 -0.35
C TYR A 134 1.76 16.53 0.88
N LEU A 135 2.30 15.31 0.94
CA LEU A 135 2.15 14.43 2.10
C LEU A 135 3.05 14.85 3.28
N LYS A 136 4.13 15.62 3.00
CA LYS A 136 5.16 15.93 4.00
C LYS A 136 4.64 16.60 5.26
N ASP A 137 3.66 17.49 5.10
CA ASP A 137 3.13 18.28 6.21
C ASP A 137 1.78 17.73 6.73
N LYS A 138 1.41 16.50 6.34
CA LYS A 138 0.16 15.90 6.81
C LYS A 138 0.30 15.34 8.23
N PRO A 139 -0.77 15.43 9.04
CA PRO A 139 -0.82 14.77 10.33
C PRO A 139 -0.54 13.29 10.20
N ARG A 140 0.39 12.77 10.99
CA ARG A 140 0.79 11.36 10.94
C ARG A 140 1.05 10.79 12.32
N LEU A 141 0.95 9.48 12.42
CA LEU A 141 1.34 8.68 13.56
C LEU A 141 2.50 7.78 13.15
N ASP A 142 3.58 7.80 13.89
CA ASP A 142 4.75 6.95 13.70
C ASP A 142 5.10 6.27 15.03
N LYS A 143 5.20 4.95 15.02
CA LYS A 143 5.62 4.14 16.17
C LYS A 143 7.01 3.54 15.98
N ASN A 144 7.77 4.02 14.99
CA ASN A 144 9.12 3.55 14.65
C ASN A 144 9.19 2.02 14.38
N VAL A 145 8.16 1.46 13.75
CA VAL A 145 8.11 0.04 13.40
C VAL A 145 8.56 -0.15 11.97
N LEU A 146 9.63 -0.91 11.77
CA LEU A 146 10.18 -1.15 10.44
C LEU A 146 9.21 -1.95 9.56
N VAL A 147 8.98 -1.47 8.35
CA VAL A 147 8.15 -2.16 7.34
C VAL A 147 8.63 -3.59 7.10
N ARG A 148 9.93 -3.79 7.01
CA ARG A 148 10.53 -5.11 6.82
C ARG A 148 10.19 -6.07 7.97
N ASP A 149 10.24 -5.60 9.21
CA ASP A 149 9.92 -6.41 10.39
C ASP A 149 8.43 -6.81 10.41
N LEU A 150 7.56 -5.92 9.92
CA LEU A 150 6.13 -6.23 9.74
C LEU A 150 5.91 -7.33 8.68
N LEU A 151 6.65 -7.31 7.58
CA LEU A 151 6.59 -8.39 6.57
C LEU A 151 7.09 -9.72 7.13
N ILE A 152 8.17 -9.71 7.92
CA ILE A 152 8.69 -10.88 8.61
C ILE A 152 7.64 -11.42 9.58
N LYS A 153 7.05 -10.53 10.38
CA LYS A 153 6.02 -10.90 11.35
C LYS A 153 4.78 -11.49 10.67
N GLU A 154 4.26 -10.84 9.64
CA GLU A 154 3.10 -11.35 8.88
C GLU A 154 3.38 -12.73 8.29
N SER A 155 4.56 -12.93 7.71
CA SER A 155 4.96 -14.22 7.14
C SER A 155 5.01 -15.32 8.21
N LYS A 156 5.53 -15.02 9.41
CA LYS A 156 5.56 -15.96 10.55
C LYS A 156 4.15 -16.24 11.08
N ASP A 157 3.35 -15.21 11.30
CA ASP A 157 1.98 -15.33 11.84
C ASP A 157 1.10 -16.20 10.92
N LYS A 158 1.25 -16.05 9.60
CA LYS A 158 0.48 -16.83 8.62
C LYS A 158 1.05 -18.21 8.30
N GLY A 159 2.33 -18.44 8.54
CA GLY A 159 3.03 -19.68 8.19
C GLY A 159 3.15 -19.95 6.69
N MET A 160 2.33 -19.31 5.86
CA MET A 160 2.36 -19.43 4.41
C MET A 160 2.01 -18.10 3.76
N VAL A 161 2.85 -17.67 2.80
CA VAL A 161 2.58 -16.52 1.94
C VAL A 161 1.66 -16.96 0.79
N LYS A 162 0.44 -16.43 0.77
CA LYS A 162 -0.52 -16.63 -0.32
C LYS A 162 -1.03 -15.28 -0.78
N SER A 163 -1.20 -15.13 -2.08
CA SER A 163 -1.84 -13.97 -2.68
C SER A 163 -2.47 -14.34 -4.01
N ALA A 164 -3.47 -13.59 -4.42
CA ALA A 164 -4.16 -13.74 -5.70
C ALA A 164 -4.35 -12.38 -6.36
N LEU A 165 -4.62 -12.38 -7.65
CA LEU A 165 -5.19 -11.23 -8.34
C LEU A 165 -6.68 -11.17 -8.00
N ASP A 166 -7.13 -10.05 -7.45
CA ASP A 166 -8.53 -9.87 -7.03
C ASP A 166 -9.17 -8.63 -7.65
N GLN A 167 -8.52 -8.10 -8.70
CA GLN A 167 -9.01 -6.94 -9.46
C GLN A 167 -9.17 -5.68 -8.61
N ARG A 168 -8.31 -5.51 -7.58
CA ARG A 168 -8.31 -4.29 -6.75
C ARG A 168 -7.89 -3.06 -7.53
N VAL A 169 -7.06 -3.25 -8.55
CA VAL A 169 -6.68 -2.22 -9.52
C VAL A 169 -6.86 -2.79 -10.91
N THR A 170 -7.74 -2.19 -11.72
CA THR A 170 -8.00 -2.64 -13.09
C THR A 170 -7.79 -1.51 -14.10
N LEU A 171 -7.37 -1.88 -15.30
CA LEU A 171 -7.34 -0.97 -16.45
C LEU A 171 -8.60 -1.17 -17.28
N LYS A 172 -9.23 -0.08 -17.67
CA LYS A 172 -10.29 -0.05 -18.66
C LYS A 172 -9.74 0.67 -19.91
N ASN A 173 -9.69 -0.06 -21.00
CA ASN A 173 -9.30 0.45 -22.31
C ASN A 173 -10.42 1.30 -22.91
#